data_57b0a7b757cfb54e37671539a1addbec
#
_entry.id   57b0a7b757cfb54e37671539a1addbec
#
_cell.length_a   1.000
_cell.length_b   1.000
_cell.length_c   1.000
_cell.angle_alpha   90.00
_cell.angle_beta   90.00
_cell.angle_gamma   90.00
#
_symmetry.space_group_name_H-M   'P 1'
#
loop_
_entity.id
_entity.type
_entity.pdbx_description
1 polymer ?
#
loop_
_entity_poly.entity_id
_entity_poly.type
_entity_poly.pdbx_seq_one_letter_code
_entity_poly.pdbx_strand_id
1 'polypeptide(L)'
;MSDPRQPFTLTPGAPDSPVLLHVPHGSRRIPHHVREGITLDDAALERELDHITDAHTAELAADAAHIAPATPWRFVNNLSRLVVDPERFPDEREEMLAVGMGAVYTRTTHREPLRPPEGDPTSLLAAYFHPYAAAMTEAVEARIAAAGRAVIIDVHSYPTEPLPYELHGAGPRPPVCLGTDPFHTPPELLAAAEAAFGGRVGHDGIGHDTPFAGTYVPLRHYGTDRRVTALMIEIRRDTYMSEPGGPAGPGLDTLAEALAELVGSVTAR
;
A
#
# COMPACT_ATOMS: atom_id res chain seq x y z
N MET A 1 3.81 13.38 18.62
CA MET A 1 2.77 13.71 17.61
C MET A 1 3.52 14.01 16.32
N SER A 2 3.26 13.27 15.25
CA SER A 2 3.83 13.53 13.92
C SER A 2 3.30 14.86 13.38
N ASP A 3 4.16 15.64 12.71
CA ASP A 3 3.75 16.87 12.03
C ASP A 3 2.86 16.45 10.82
N PRO A 4 1.58 16.86 10.79
CA PRO A 4 0.67 16.48 9.71
C PRO A 4 1.07 17.05 8.34
N ARG A 5 2.10 17.90 8.30
CA ARG A 5 2.65 18.47 7.06
C ARG A 5 3.69 17.56 6.40
N GLN A 6 4.25 16.59 7.14
CA GLN A 6 5.24 15.65 6.57
C GLN A 6 4.61 14.75 5.51
N PRO A 7 5.34 14.41 4.43
CA PRO A 7 4.82 13.55 3.37
C PRO A 7 4.58 12.09 3.82
N PHE A 8 5.28 11.62 4.82
CA PHE A 8 5.13 10.29 5.42
C PHE A 8 5.39 10.31 6.92
N THR A 9 5.01 9.24 7.59
CA THR A 9 5.26 9.03 9.02
C THR A 9 5.83 7.64 9.25
N LEU A 10 6.99 7.56 9.92
CA LEU A 10 7.51 6.32 10.49
C LEU A 10 7.19 6.29 11.98
N THR A 11 6.32 5.37 12.39
CA THR A 11 5.96 5.15 13.79
C THR A 11 6.80 3.99 14.34
N PRO A 12 7.58 4.20 15.41
CA PRO A 12 8.37 3.14 16.02
C PRO A 12 7.52 1.98 16.55
N GLY A 13 8.02 0.76 16.33
CA GLY A 13 7.56 -0.47 16.97
C GLY A 13 8.55 -0.98 18.01
N ALA A 14 8.45 -2.27 18.36
CA ALA A 14 9.44 -2.91 19.21
C ALA A 14 10.83 -2.83 18.56
N PRO A 15 11.90 -2.52 19.33
CA PRO A 15 13.23 -2.27 18.77
C PRO A 15 13.77 -3.44 17.93
N ASP A 16 13.47 -4.67 18.32
CA ASP A 16 13.88 -5.91 17.70
C ASP A 16 12.86 -6.51 16.73
N SER A 17 11.69 -5.85 16.54
CA SER A 17 10.71 -6.30 15.55
C SER A 17 11.26 -6.15 14.13
N PRO A 18 11.28 -7.22 13.32
CA PRO A 18 11.65 -7.14 11.92
C PRO A 18 10.54 -6.57 11.04
N VAL A 19 9.30 -6.47 11.56
CA VAL A 19 8.09 -6.18 10.77
C VAL A 19 7.90 -4.69 10.57
N LEU A 20 7.66 -4.33 9.32
CA LEU A 20 7.30 -2.99 8.87
C LEU A 20 5.96 -3.05 8.12
N LEU A 21 4.89 -2.54 8.72
CA LEU A 21 3.62 -2.33 8.03
C LEU A 21 3.76 -1.10 7.14
N HIS A 22 3.63 -1.27 5.86
CA HIS A 22 3.67 -0.22 4.84
C HIS A 22 2.27 0.14 4.40
N VAL A 23 1.91 1.42 4.41
CA VAL A 23 0.59 1.93 4.02
C VAL A 23 0.78 3.07 3.04
N PRO A 24 0.89 2.80 1.74
CA PRO A 24 1.27 3.81 0.75
C PRO A 24 0.10 4.66 0.25
N HIS A 25 -1.15 4.17 0.30
CA HIS A 25 -2.26 4.74 -0.45
C HIS A 25 -3.48 5.16 0.39
N GLY A 26 -3.36 5.15 1.73
CA GLY A 26 -4.47 5.44 2.65
C GLY A 26 -4.85 6.92 2.80
N SER A 27 -4.11 7.84 2.18
CA SER A 27 -4.32 9.29 2.37
C SER A 27 -5.01 9.96 1.18
N ARG A 28 -5.88 10.92 1.49
CA ARG A 28 -6.54 11.81 0.49
C ARG A 28 -5.85 13.17 0.37
N ARG A 29 -4.82 13.45 1.18
CA ARG A 29 -4.22 14.79 1.29
C ARG A 29 -3.39 15.15 0.06
N ILE A 30 -3.71 16.30 -0.53
CA ILE A 30 -2.98 16.88 -1.66
C ILE A 30 -2.50 18.28 -1.24
N PRO A 31 -1.19 18.61 -1.27
CA PRO A 31 -0.71 19.96 -1.01
C PRO A 31 -1.27 20.96 -2.01
N HIS A 32 -1.56 22.18 -1.56
CA HIS A 32 -2.22 23.20 -2.38
C HIS A 32 -1.52 23.44 -3.73
N HIS A 33 -0.20 23.59 -3.73
CA HIS A 33 0.58 23.81 -4.96
C HIS A 33 0.56 22.61 -5.94
N VAL A 34 0.29 21.38 -5.43
CA VAL A 34 0.09 20.20 -6.28
C VAL A 34 -1.33 20.19 -6.83
N ARG A 35 -2.31 20.60 -6.01
CA ARG A 35 -3.72 20.74 -6.42
C ARG A 35 -3.89 21.65 -7.63
N GLU A 36 -3.13 22.73 -7.70
CA GLU A 36 -3.14 23.68 -8.82
C GLU A 36 -2.75 23.05 -10.17
N GLY A 37 -1.97 21.96 -10.14
CA GLY A 37 -1.60 21.19 -11.32
C GLY A 37 -2.61 20.08 -11.71
N ILE A 38 -3.68 19.89 -10.94
CA ILE A 38 -4.74 18.92 -11.23
C ILE A 38 -5.89 19.62 -11.95
N THR A 39 -6.29 19.10 -13.10
CA THR A 39 -7.28 19.72 -14.00
C THR A 39 -8.73 19.46 -13.58
N LEU A 40 -8.99 18.52 -12.67
CA LEU A 40 -10.31 18.22 -12.16
C LEU A 40 -10.88 19.37 -11.32
N ASP A 41 -12.17 19.66 -11.42
CA ASP A 41 -12.87 20.45 -10.43
C ASP A 41 -12.95 19.73 -9.08
N ASP A 42 -13.39 20.42 -8.03
CA ASP A 42 -13.40 19.85 -6.68
C ASP A 42 -14.34 18.64 -6.56
N ALA A 43 -15.48 18.65 -7.23
CA ALA A 43 -16.42 17.53 -7.18
C ALA A 43 -15.88 16.29 -7.93
N ALA A 44 -15.22 16.50 -9.07
CA ALA A 44 -14.56 15.42 -9.80
C ALA A 44 -13.35 14.86 -9.04
N LEU A 45 -12.58 15.73 -8.37
CA LEU A 45 -11.46 15.31 -7.55
C LEU A 45 -11.92 14.49 -6.33
N GLU A 46 -12.99 14.90 -5.65
CA GLU A 46 -13.53 14.11 -4.53
C GLU A 46 -13.98 12.72 -5.00
N ARG A 47 -14.67 12.60 -6.14
CA ARG A 47 -15.01 11.29 -6.71
C ARG A 47 -13.80 10.45 -7.06
N GLU A 48 -12.76 11.05 -7.65
CA GLU A 48 -11.53 10.33 -7.95
C GLU A 48 -10.83 9.85 -6.67
N LEU A 49 -10.78 10.68 -5.62
CA LEU A 49 -10.25 10.29 -4.32
C LEU A 49 -11.05 9.15 -3.66
N ASP A 50 -12.37 9.11 -3.85
CA ASP A 50 -13.21 8.00 -3.36
C ASP A 50 -12.86 6.67 -4.04
N HIS A 51 -12.49 6.71 -5.32
CA HIS A 51 -12.13 5.51 -6.07
C HIS A 51 -10.68 5.07 -5.81
N ILE A 52 -9.72 6.01 -5.79
CA ILE A 52 -8.29 5.68 -5.82
C ILE A 52 -7.66 5.49 -4.44
N THR A 53 -8.30 5.99 -3.37
CA THR A 53 -7.74 5.89 -2.02
C THR A 53 -8.06 4.52 -1.41
N ASP A 54 -7.05 3.90 -0.82
CA ASP A 54 -7.20 2.70 0.01
C ASP A 54 -7.68 3.12 1.41
N ALA A 55 -8.95 3.57 1.46
CA ALA A 55 -9.53 4.17 2.65
C ALA A 55 -9.44 3.23 3.86
N HIS A 56 -9.21 3.80 5.06
CA HIS A 56 -9.09 3.10 6.34
C HIS A 56 -7.89 2.15 6.49
N THR A 57 -7.01 1.96 5.50
CA THR A 57 -5.84 1.08 5.63
C THR A 57 -4.84 1.57 6.67
N ALA A 58 -4.72 2.90 6.88
CA ALA A 58 -3.88 3.45 7.94
C ALA A 58 -4.44 3.19 9.33
N GLU A 59 -5.77 3.22 9.50
CA GLU A 59 -6.49 2.86 10.72
C GLU A 59 -6.32 1.36 10.99
N LEU A 60 -6.60 0.52 10.02
CA LEU A 60 -6.39 -0.93 10.08
C LEU A 60 -4.97 -1.30 10.53
N ALA A 61 -3.94 -0.69 9.94
CA ALA A 61 -2.56 -0.92 10.33
C ALA A 61 -2.24 -0.39 11.74
N ALA A 62 -2.92 0.67 12.19
CA ALA A 62 -2.76 1.20 13.55
C ALA A 62 -3.37 0.27 14.59
N ASP A 63 -4.57 -0.23 14.34
CA ASP A 63 -5.29 -1.14 15.22
C ASP A 63 -4.58 -2.49 15.30
N ALA A 64 -4.15 -3.04 14.17
CA ALA A 64 -3.33 -4.24 14.13
C ALA A 64 -2.03 -4.09 14.93
N ALA A 65 -1.34 -2.96 14.81
CA ALA A 65 -0.12 -2.71 15.57
C ALA A 65 -0.36 -2.57 17.08
N HIS A 66 -1.54 -2.09 17.48
CA HIS A 66 -1.93 -1.96 18.87
C HIS A 66 -2.18 -3.32 19.56
N ILE A 67 -2.80 -4.25 18.83
CA ILE A 67 -3.19 -5.56 19.38
C ILE A 67 -2.18 -6.67 19.09
N ALA A 68 -1.20 -6.45 18.21
CA ALA A 68 -0.18 -7.43 17.87
C ALA A 68 0.70 -7.79 19.10
N PRO A 69 1.09 -9.08 19.28
CA PRO A 69 1.93 -9.53 20.39
C PRO A 69 3.29 -8.84 20.48
N ALA A 70 3.82 -8.42 19.33
CA ALA A 70 5.01 -7.59 19.21
C ALA A 70 4.69 -6.42 18.27
N THR A 71 4.80 -5.21 18.78
CA THR A 71 4.43 -4.01 18.02
C THR A 71 5.29 -3.87 16.76
N PRO A 72 4.72 -3.92 15.54
CA PRO A 72 5.45 -3.69 14.30
C PRO A 72 5.79 -2.20 14.14
N TRP A 73 6.80 -1.90 13.33
CA TRP A 73 7.01 -0.55 12.82
C TRP A 73 5.96 -0.24 11.75
N ARG A 74 5.55 1.02 11.62
CA ARG A 74 4.59 1.44 10.60
C ARG A 74 5.15 2.59 9.77
N PHE A 75 5.12 2.43 8.47
CA PHE A 75 5.50 3.45 7.49
C PHE A 75 4.25 3.85 6.69
N VAL A 76 3.75 5.05 6.92
CA VAL A 76 2.48 5.52 6.36
C VAL A 76 2.73 6.72 5.46
N ASN A 77 2.27 6.65 4.22
CA ASN A 77 2.21 7.81 3.33
C ASN A 77 1.09 8.76 3.79
N ASN A 78 1.44 10.00 4.07
CA ASN A 78 0.49 11.04 4.49
C ASN A 78 -0.07 11.84 3.30
N LEU A 79 0.31 11.50 2.08
CA LEU A 79 -0.15 12.15 0.86
C LEU A 79 -0.95 11.16 0.01
N SER A 80 -1.91 11.70 -0.74
CA SER A 80 -2.61 10.95 -1.77
C SER A 80 -1.64 10.45 -2.84
N ARG A 81 -1.86 9.22 -3.34
CA ARG A 81 -1.14 8.71 -4.51
C ARG A 81 -1.35 9.58 -5.76
N LEU A 82 -2.33 10.48 -5.75
CA LEU A 82 -2.48 11.51 -6.78
C LEU A 82 -1.39 12.58 -6.74
N VAL A 83 -0.58 12.67 -5.68
CA VAL A 83 0.62 13.53 -5.63
C VAL A 83 1.76 12.84 -6.34
N VAL A 84 2.18 11.70 -5.81
CA VAL A 84 3.04 10.69 -6.43
C VAL A 84 2.60 9.31 -5.92
N ASP A 85 2.69 8.31 -6.76
CA ASP A 85 2.53 6.92 -6.32
C ASP A 85 3.92 6.36 -5.97
N PRO A 86 4.21 6.13 -4.68
CA PRO A 86 5.56 5.77 -4.24
C PRO A 86 5.95 4.33 -4.59
N GLU A 87 5.01 3.50 -5.04
CA GLU A 87 5.24 2.09 -5.36
C GLU A 87 5.48 1.83 -6.84
N ARG A 88 5.20 2.82 -7.68
CA ARG A 88 5.46 2.71 -9.11
C ARG A 88 6.96 2.85 -9.40
N PHE A 89 7.44 2.15 -10.42
CA PHE A 89 8.77 2.46 -10.94
C PHE A 89 8.80 3.90 -11.47
N PRO A 90 9.83 4.70 -11.12
CA PRO A 90 9.88 6.10 -11.55
C PRO A 90 10.32 6.29 -13.00
N ASP A 91 10.39 5.23 -13.77
CA ASP A 91 10.91 5.18 -15.14
C ASP A 91 10.08 4.27 -16.06
N GLU A 92 10.57 4.05 -17.28
CA GLU A 92 9.89 3.30 -18.34
C GLU A 92 9.61 1.81 -18.06
N ARG A 93 10.13 1.27 -16.94
CA ARG A 93 9.81 -0.09 -16.49
C ARG A 93 8.38 -0.20 -15.94
N GLU A 94 7.74 0.94 -15.66
CA GLU A 94 6.40 0.98 -15.10
C GLU A 94 5.33 0.67 -16.16
N GLU A 95 4.64 -0.46 -16.05
CA GLU A 95 3.60 -0.87 -17.00
C GLU A 95 2.38 0.06 -17.00
N MET A 96 2.06 0.66 -15.83
CA MET A 96 0.91 1.54 -15.68
C MET A 96 1.08 2.89 -16.40
N LEU A 97 2.27 3.20 -16.93
CA LEU A 97 2.47 4.32 -17.87
C LEU A 97 1.56 4.20 -19.10
N ALA A 98 1.28 2.97 -19.55
CA ALA A 98 0.39 2.72 -20.70
C ALA A 98 -1.03 3.28 -20.52
N VAL A 99 -1.49 3.42 -19.27
CA VAL A 99 -2.80 3.99 -18.92
C VAL A 99 -2.69 5.36 -18.23
N GLY A 100 -1.50 5.96 -18.19
CA GLY A 100 -1.27 7.27 -17.60
C GLY A 100 -1.20 7.28 -16.07
N MET A 101 -0.92 6.13 -15.44
CA MET A 101 -0.85 5.95 -13.99
C MET A 101 0.52 5.43 -13.53
N GLY A 102 1.62 6.01 -14.05
CA GLY A 102 2.97 5.79 -13.54
C GLY A 102 3.19 6.48 -12.18
N ALA A 103 4.43 6.72 -11.78
CA ALA A 103 4.74 7.35 -10.49
C ALA A 103 4.10 8.75 -10.32
N VAL A 104 3.85 9.48 -11.41
CA VAL A 104 3.02 10.69 -11.43
C VAL A 104 1.86 10.46 -12.41
N TYR A 105 0.65 10.44 -11.89
CA TYR A 105 -0.54 10.18 -12.69
C TYR A 105 -0.89 11.35 -13.61
N THR A 106 -1.14 11.06 -14.87
CA THR A 106 -1.67 11.99 -15.88
C THR A 106 -3.14 11.73 -16.18
N ARG A 107 -3.67 10.58 -15.75
CA ARG A 107 -5.05 10.17 -15.92
C ARG A 107 -5.66 9.68 -14.60
N THR A 108 -6.99 9.75 -14.52
CA THR A 108 -7.81 9.23 -13.42
C THR A 108 -8.00 7.71 -13.52
N THR A 109 -8.64 7.12 -12.51
CA THR A 109 -9.13 5.73 -12.51
C THR A 109 -10.06 5.43 -13.68
N HIS A 110 -10.76 6.43 -14.21
CA HIS A 110 -11.66 6.35 -15.37
C HIS A 110 -10.97 6.77 -16.67
N ARG A 111 -9.62 6.93 -16.66
CA ARG A 111 -8.79 7.35 -17.80
C ARG A 111 -9.06 8.75 -18.33
N GLU A 112 -9.77 9.58 -17.55
CA GLU A 112 -9.93 11.00 -17.85
C GLU A 112 -8.64 11.78 -17.59
N PRO A 113 -8.43 12.94 -18.24
CA PRO A 113 -7.26 13.77 -17.95
C PRO A 113 -7.21 14.23 -16.49
N LEU A 114 -6.10 13.97 -15.79
CA LEU A 114 -5.83 14.42 -14.44
C LEU A 114 -4.83 15.57 -14.42
N ARG A 115 -3.83 15.51 -15.30
CA ARG A 115 -2.79 16.54 -15.48
C ARG A 115 -2.48 16.69 -16.96
N PRO A 116 -1.94 17.85 -17.37
CA PRO A 116 -1.40 18.01 -18.72
C PRO A 116 -0.34 16.93 -18.99
N PRO A 117 -0.44 16.19 -20.13
CA PRO A 117 0.51 15.11 -20.43
C PRO A 117 1.92 15.62 -20.71
N GLU A 118 2.08 16.91 -21.08
CA GLU A 118 3.37 17.58 -21.30
C GLU A 118 4.01 18.09 -20.00
N GLY A 119 3.35 17.90 -18.85
CA GLY A 119 3.86 18.30 -17.54
C GLY A 119 5.12 17.52 -17.18
N ASP A 120 6.16 18.23 -16.75
CA ASP A 120 7.39 17.60 -16.27
C ASP A 120 7.17 16.98 -14.88
N PRO A 121 7.25 15.64 -14.71
CA PRO A 121 7.07 14.98 -13.43
C PRO A 121 8.27 15.17 -12.48
N THR A 122 9.41 15.67 -12.97
CA THR A 122 10.69 15.70 -12.25
C THR A 122 10.59 16.41 -10.91
N SER A 123 9.86 17.53 -10.86
CA SER A 123 9.70 18.32 -9.63
C SER A 123 8.92 17.54 -8.54
N LEU A 124 7.87 16.80 -8.91
CA LEU A 124 7.10 15.98 -7.98
C LEU A 124 7.89 14.76 -7.53
N LEU A 125 8.61 14.10 -8.44
CA LEU A 125 9.48 12.99 -8.10
C LEU A 125 10.58 13.43 -7.13
N ALA A 126 11.23 14.57 -7.37
CA ALA A 126 12.28 15.11 -6.50
C ALA A 126 11.73 15.51 -5.12
N ALA A 127 10.53 16.10 -5.07
CA ALA A 127 9.96 16.59 -3.81
C ALA A 127 9.33 15.50 -2.95
N TYR A 128 8.77 14.44 -3.55
CA TYR A 128 7.95 13.48 -2.82
C TYR A 128 8.37 12.02 -3.01
N PHE A 129 8.69 11.60 -4.23
CA PHE A 129 9.02 10.19 -4.52
C PHE A 129 10.38 9.81 -3.92
N HIS A 130 11.45 10.52 -4.29
CA HIS A 130 12.80 10.17 -3.84
C HIS A 130 12.99 10.26 -2.33
N PRO A 131 12.49 11.29 -1.62
CA PRO A 131 12.55 11.33 -0.16
C PRO A 131 11.79 10.17 0.52
N TYR A 132 10.63 9.77 -0.03
CA TYR A 132 9.87 8.63 0.45
C TYR A 132 10.66 7.32 0.28
N ALA A 133 11.16 7.06 -0.92
CA ALA A 133 11.95 5.86 -1.24
C ALA A 133 13.25 5.77 -0.41
N ALA A 134 13.91 6.90 -0.15
CA ALA A 134 15.08 6.98 0.71
C ALA A 134 14.73 6.62 2.16
N ALA A 135 13.68 7.23 2.73
CA ALA A 135 13.26 6.97 4.10
C ALA A 135 12.77 5.53 4.31
N MET A 136 12.08 4.95 3.32
CA MET A 136 11.67 3.54 3.38
C MET A 136 12.88 2.61 3.32
N THR A 137 13.88 2.94 2.49
CA THR A 137 15.15 2.20 2.45
C THR A 137 15.86 2.24 3.81
N GLU A 138 15.96 3.40 4.43
CA GLU A 138 16.55 3.57 5.76
C GLU A 138 15.78 2.78 6.83
N ALA A 139 14.45 2.77 6.79
CA ALA A 139 13.63 1.99 7.71
C ALA A 139 13.89 0.49 7.57
N VAL A 140 14.00 -0.03 6.34
CA VAL A 140 14.33 -1.42 6.06
C VAL A 140 15.74 -1.76 6.55
N GLU A 141 16.74 -0.93 6.26
CA GLU A 141 18.12 -1.13 6.72
C GLU A 141 18.22 -1.12 8.26
N ALA A 142 17.45 -0.28 8.93
CA ALA A 142 17.38 -0.26 10.38
C ALA A 142 16.78 -1.57 10.95
N ARG A 143 15.81 -2.19 10.27
CA ARG A 143 15.27 -3.51 10.69
C ARG A 143 16.29 -4.62 10.47
N ILE A 144 16.99 -4.61 9.33
CA ILE A 144 18.08 -5.56 9.07
C ILE A 144 19.18 -5.43 10.14
N ALA A 145 19.55 -4.21 10.51
CA ALA A 145 20.58 -3.99 11.53
C ALA A 145 20.13 -4.46 12.92
N ALA A 146 18.84 -4.27 13.28
CA ALA A 146 18.32 -4.60 14.59
C ALA A 146 17.94 -6.08 14.74
N ALA A 147 17.37 -6.71 13.69
CA ALA A 147 16.78 -8.04 13.75
C ALA A 147 17.41 -9.05 12.76
N GLY A 148 18.44 -8.64 12.00
CA GLY A 148 19.07 -9.47 10.98
C GLY A 148 18.27 -9.61 9.68
N ARG A 149 17.02 -9.14 9.66
CA ARG A 149 16.10 -9.20 8.52
C ARG A 149 15.06 -8.09 8.60
N ALA A 150 14.34 -7.85 7.49
CA ALA A 150 13.17 -7.01 7.44
C ALA A 150 12.01 -7.76 6.76
N VAL A 151 10.80 -7.58 7.29
CA VAL A 151 9.56 -8.14 6.73
C VAL A 151 8.63 -6.99 6.43
N ILE A 152 8.41 -6.70 5.15
CA ILE A 152 7.46 -5.67 4.70
C ILE A 152 6.10 -6.35 4.52
N ILE A 153 5.09 -5.85 5.22
CA ILE A 153 3.70 -6.21 4.97
C ILE A 153 3.05 -4.97 4.37
N ASP A 154 2.75 -5.07 3.09
CA ASP A 154 2.23 -3.99 2.27
C ASP A 154 0.71 -4.00 2.30
N VAL A 155 0.09 -2.96 2.87
CA VAL A 155 -1.33 -2.97 3.23
C VAL A 155 -2.12 -2.09 2.29
N HIS A 156 -2.95 -2.73 1.47
CA HIS A 156 -3.76 -2.11 0.43
C HIS A 156 -5.24 -2.46 0.54
N SER A 157 -6.03 -1.80 -0.28
CA SER A 157 -7.40 -2.19 -0.54
C SER A 157 -7.84 -1.85 -1.97
N TYR A 158 -8.77 -2.62 -2.49
CA TYR A 158 -9.28 -2.47 -3.83
C TYR A 158 -10.81 -2.53 -3.92
N PRO A 159 -11.42 -1.90 -4.93
CA PRO A 159 -12.87 -1.87 -5.06
C PRO A 159 -13.44 -3.22 -5.47
N THR A 160 -14.71 -3.46 -5.13
CA THR A 160 -15.46 -4.67 -5.52
C THR A 160 -15.55 -4.81 -7.03
N GLU A 161 -15.84 -3.72 -7.74
CA GLU A 161 -15.90 -3.71 -9.20
C GLU A 161 -14.59 -3.19 -9.80
N PRO A 162 -14.10 -3.78 -10.91
CA PRO A 162 -12.88 -3.32 -11.55
C PRO A 162 -13.04 -1.92 -12.11
N LEU A 163 -12.01 -1.11 -11.94
CA LEU A 163 -11.97 0.25 -12.49
C LEU A 163 -11.33 0.25 -13.89
N PRO A 164 -11.68 1.20 -14.76
CA PRO A 164 -11.21 1.23 -16.15
C PRO A 164 -9.70 1.29 -16.35
N TYR A 165 -8.93 1.72 -15.34
CA TYR A 165 -7.47 1.77 -15.41
C TYR A 165 -6.81 0.41 -15.23
N GLU A 166 -7.47 -0.55 -14.60
CA GLU A 166 -6.90 -1.86 -14.31
C GLU A 166 -6.53 -2.61 -15.59
N LEU A 167 -5.26 -2.93 -15.76
CA LEU A 167 -4.77 -3.68 -16.92
C LEU A 167 -5.16 -5.16 -16.86
N HIS A 168 -5.28 -5.69 -15.64
CA HIS A 168 -5.56 -7.10 -15.34
C HIS A 168 -6.86 -7.28 -14.55
N GLY A 169 -7.81 -6.35 -14.68
CA GLY A 169 -9.06 -6.33 -13.91
C GLY A 169 -10.05 -7.47 -14.21
N ALA A 170 -9.81 -8.24 -15.29
CA ALA A 170 -10.65 -9.40 -15.61
C ALA A 170 -10.23 -10.60 -14.75
N GLY A 171 -11.18 -11.16 -13.97
CA GLY A 171 -10.92 -12.34 -13.15
C GLY A 171 -11.62 -12.29 -11.80
N PRO A 172 -11.36 -13.29 -10.93
CA PRO A 172 -11.95 -13.31 -9.60
C PRO A 172 -11.45 -12.14 -8.75
N ARG A 173 -12.33 -11.62 -7.92
CA ARG A 173 -12.03 -10.54 -6.97
C ARG A 173 -12.31 -11.05 -5.54
N PRO A 174 -11.38 -11.79 -4.94
CA PRO A 174 -11.57 -12.41 -3.63
C PRO A 174 -11.67 -11.35 -2.53
N PRO A 175 -12.26 -11.65 -1.37
CA PRO A 175 -12.22 -10.77 -0.19
C PRO A 175 -10.81 -10.29 0.18
N VAL A 176 -9.80 -11.17 0.04
CA VAL A 176 -8.39 -10.84 0.24
C VAL A 176 -7.58 -11.42 -0.92
N CYS A 177 -6.75 -10.60 -1.54
CA CYS A 177 -5.76 -11.01 -2.52
C CYS A 177 -4.36 -10.84 -1.93
N LEU A 178 -3.54 -11.89 -1.96
CA LEU A 178 -2.15 -11.87 -1.52
C LEU A 178 -1.25 -11.72 -2.75
N GLY A 179 -0.58 -10.58 -2.85
CA GLY A 179 0.38 -10.29 -3.91
C GLY A 179 1.78 -10.75 -3.51
N THR A 180 2.42 -11.52 -4.40
CA THR A 180 3.71 -12.16 -4.13
C THR A 180 4.80 -11.73 -5.11
N ASP A 181 6.05 -11.83 -4.66
CA ASP A 181 7.25 -11.69 -5.48
C ASP A 181 8.10 -12.96 -5.38
N PRO A 182 8.54 -13.57 -6.49
CA PRO A 182 9.26 -14.84 -6.46
C PRO A 182 10.59 -14.80 -5.68
N PHE A 183 11.18 -13.61 -5.52
CA PHE A 183 12.42 -13.45 -4.76
C PHE A 183 12.18 -13.07 -3.30
N HIS A 184 11.16 -12.24 -3.03
CA HIS A 184 10.94 -11.61 -1.73
C HIS A 184 9.82 -12.23 -0.90
N THR A 185 8.94 -13.07 -1.48
CA THR A 185 7.86 -13.73 -0.73
C THR A 185 8.18 -15.21 -0.51
N PRO A 186 8.81 -15.56 0.63
CA PRO A 186 9.08 -16.96 0.92
C PRO A 186 7.77 -17.69 1.27
N PRO A 187 7.69 -19.03 0.99
CA PRO A 187 6.47 -19.81 1.20
C PRO A 187 5.91 -19.74 2.62
N GLU A 188 6.77 -19.64 3.62
CA GLU A 188 6.36 -19.54 5.03
C GLU A 188 5.70 -18.20 5.38
N LEU A 189 6.03 -17.10 4.68
CA LEU A 189 5.36 -15.80 4.83
C LEU A 189 3.97 -15.86 4.21
N LEU A 190 3.86 -16.42 3.00
CA LEU A 190 2.59 -16.61 2.32
C LEU A 190 1.65 -17.51 3.16
N ALA A 191 2.14 -18.65 3.62
CA ALA A 191 1.35 -19.58 4.45
C ALA A 191 0.88 -18.96 5.77
N ALA A 192 1.69 -18.08 6.38
CA ALA A 192 1.29 -17.34 7.58
C ALA A 192 0.14 -16.36 7.30
N ALA A 193 0.17 -15.66 6.15
CA ALA A 193 -0.90 -14.77 5.73
C ALA A 193 -2.19 -15.54 5.39
N GLU A 194 -2.08 -16.67 4.66
CA GLU A 194 -3.22 -17.55 4.37
C GLU A 194 -3.90 -18.05 5.66
N ALA A 195 -3.13 -18.44 6.66
CA ALA A 195 -3.67 -18.88 7.94
C ALA A 195 -4.38 -17.75 8.68
N ALA A 196 -3.76 -16.58 8.79
CA ALA A 196 -4.29 -15.43 9.52
C ALA A 196 -5.58 -14.89 8.89
N PHE A 197 -5.59 -14.65 7.59
CA PHE A 197 -6.76 -14.11 6.88
C PHE A 197 -7.80 -15.18 6.59
N GLY A 198 -7.40 -16.44 6.28
CA GLY A 198 -8.31 -17.55 6.02
C GLY A 198 -9.21 -17.88 7.22
N GLY A 199 -8.72 -17.68 8.43
CA GLY A 199 -9.53 -17.78 9.66
C GLY A 199 -10.66 -16.75 9.76
N ARG A 200 -10.62 -15.65 8.97
CA ARG A 200 -11.59 -14.54 9.01
C ARG A 200 -12.51 -14.50 7.78
N VAL A 201 -11.96 -14.69 6.59
CA VAL A 201 -12.73 -14.62 5.33
C VAL A 201 -13.06 -15.99 4.74
N GLY A 202 -12.59 -17.09 5.37
CA GLY A 202 -12.60 -18.43 4.81
C GLY A 202 -11.46 -18.64 3.80
N HIS A 203 -10.97 -19.86 3.68
CA HIS A 203 -9.86 -20.15 2.74
C HIS A 203 -10.23 -19.87 1.28
N ASP A 204 -11.48 -20.12 0.90
CA ASP A 204 -11.99 -19.79 -0.45
C ASP A 204 -12.13 -18.27 -0.69
N GLY A 205 -12.00 -17.46 0.35
CA GLY A 205 -12.01 -16.01 0.30
C GLY A 205 -10.62 -15.38 0.03
N ILE A 206 -9.57 -16.21 -0.15
CA ILE A 206 -8.21 -15.75 -0.44
C ILE A 206 -7.85 -16.11 -1.87
N GLY A 207 -7.33 -15.12 -2.62
CA GLY A 207 -6.70 -15.30 -3.92
C GLY A 207 -5.23 -14.93 -3.89
N HIS A 208 -4.49 -15.35 -4.92
CA HIS A 208 -3.08 -15.04 -5.08
C HIS A 208 -2.85 -14.34 -6.41
N ASP A 209 -2.12 -13.24 -6.40
CA ASP A 209 -1.64 -12.52 -7.57
C ASP A 209 -2.74 -12.15 -8.60
N THR A 210 -4.01 -12.15 -8.17
CA THR A 210 -5.17 -11.78 -8.99
C THR A 210 -6.26 -11.18 -8.11
N PRO A 211 -6.70 -9.94 -8.36
CA PRO A 211 -6.41 -9.10 -9.54
C PRO A 211 -5.07 -8.36 -9.48
N PHE A 212 -4.37 -8.34 -8.36
CA PHE A 212 -3.11 -7.61 -8.18
C PHE A 212 -1.99 -8.56 -7.74
N ALA A 213 -0.83 -8.41 -8.38
CA ALA A 213 0.37 -9.21 -8.12
C ALA A 213 1.54 -8.33 -7.68
N GLY A 214 2.56 -8.96 -7.12
CA GLY A 214 3.75 -8.26 -6.64
C GLY A 214 3.61 -7.75 -5.22
N THR A 215 4.66 -7.09 -4.73
CA THR A 215 4.72 -6.41 -3.43
C THR A 215 5.82 -5.36 -3.47
N TYR A 216 5.69 -4.31 -2.67
CA TYR A 216 6.70 -3.27 -2.61
C TYR A 216 7.96 -3.73 -1.87
N VAL A 217 9.10 -3.47 -2.50
CA VAL A 217 10.44 -3.57 -1.89
C VAL A 217 11.27 -2.38 -2.36
N PRO A 218 11.97 -1.64 -1.49
CA PRO A 218 12.86 -0.57 -1.92
C PRO A 218 13.84 -1.04 -3.01
N LEU A 219 13.98 -0.28 -4.09
CA LEU A 219 14.79 -0.65 -5.26
C LEU A 219 16.23 -1.04 -4.94
N ARG A 220 16.78 -0.52 -3.84
CA ARG A 220 18.11 -0.91 -3.36
C ARG A 220 18.23 -2.39 -3.00
N HIS A 221 17.14 -3.00 -2.54
CA HIS A 221 17.08 -4.40 -2.09
C HIS A 221 16.34 -5.30 -3.08
N TYR A 222 15.56 -4.72 -3.99
CA TYR A 222 14.70 -5.45 -4.91
C TYR A 222 15.49 -6.43 -5.78
N GLY A 223 15.09 -7.71 -5.74
CA GLY A 223 15.70 -8.80 -6.47
C GLY A 223 17.14 -9.16 -6.07
N THR A 224 17.68 -8.57 -4.98
CA THR A 224 19.10 -8.73 -4.61
C THR A 224 19.34 -9.13 -3.16
N ASP A 225 18.52 -8.73 -2.20
CA ASP A 225 18.76 -8.97 -0.77
C ASP A 225 17.66 -9.85 -0.15
N ARG A 226 17.95 -11.13 0.08
CA ARG A 226 17.01 -12.10 0.67
C ARG A 226 16.72 -11.87 2.16
N ARG A 227 17.41 -10.95 2.82
CA ARG A 227 17.08 -10.56 4.21
C ARG A 227 15.83 -9.66 4.25
N VAL A 228 15.43 -9.11 3.09
CA VAL A 228 14.19 -8.34 2.92
C VAL A 228 13.15 -9.26 2.32
N THR A 229 12.14 -9.61 3.11
CA THR A 229 10.97 -10.35 2.65
C THR A 229 9.76 -9.42 2.60
N ALA A 230 8.84 -9.68 1.68
CA ALA A 230 7.68 -8.81 1.49
C ALA A 230 6.46 -9.61 1.03
N LEU A 231 5.29 -9.13 1.38
CA LEU A 231 3.98 -9.64 0.96
C LEU A 231 3.01 -8.47 0.88
N MET A 232 2.27 -8.36 -0.22
CA MET A 232 1.17 -7.42 -0.36
C MET A 232 -0.14 -8.07 0.09
N ILE A 233 -0.93 -7.32 0.84
CA ILE A 233 -2.28 -7.70 1.28
C ILE A 233 -3.24 -6.70 0.68
N GLU A 234 -4.00 -7.13 -0.32
CA GLU A 234 -5.06 -6.38 -0.98
C GLU A 234 -6.42 -6.81 -0.44
N ILE A 235 -7.10 -5.91 0.25
CA ILE A 235 -8.39 -6.17 0.89
C ILE A 235 -9.51 -5.57 0.05
N ARG A 236 -10.49 -6.38 -0.35
CA ARG A 236 -11.65 -5.87 -1.08
C ARG A 236 -12.50 -5.01 -0.15
N ARG A 237 -12.78 -3.79 -0.58
CA ARG A 237 -13.33 -2.71 0.27
C ARG A 237 -14.69 -3.02 0.88
N ASP A 238 -15.56 -3.75 0.18
CA ASP A 238 -16.88 -4.14 0.70
C ASP A 238 -16.83 -5.03 1.96
N THR A 239 -15.66 -5.64 2.24
CA THR A 239 -15.47 -6.46 3.44
C THR A 239 -15.41 -5.64 4.73
N TYR A 240 -15.08 -4.34 4.64
CA TYR A 240 -14.85 -3.52 5.82
C TYR A 240 -15.36 -2.08 5.73
N MET A 241 -15.89 -1.64 4.60
CA MET A 241 -16.40 -0.27 4.42
C MET A 241 -17.55 -0.19 3.43
N SER A 242 -18.23 0.94 3.39
CA SER A 242 -19.20 1.27 2.34
C SER A 242 -18.48 1.93 1.16
N GLU A 243 -18.61 1.37 -0.04
CA GLU A 243 -18.00 1.93 -1.27
C GLU A 243 -18.94 2.89 -2.02
N PRO A 244 -18.37 3.87 -2.76
CA PRO A 244 -16.98 4.35 -2.67
C PRO A 244 -16.80 5.35 -1.53
N GLY A 245 -15.61 5.38 -0.91
CA GLY A 245 -15.19 6.45 0.02
C GLY A 245 -15.98 6.60 1.31
N GLY A 246 -16.87 5.66 1.63
CA GLY A 246 -17.76 5.73 2.79
C GLY A 246 -17.09 5.32 4.12
N PRO A 247 -17.88 5.27 5.21
CA PRO A 247 -17.36 4.95 6.53
C PRO A 247 -16.93 3.49 6.65
N ALA A 248 -15.99 3.25 7.59
CA ALA A 248 -15.62 1.91 8.02
C ALA A 248 -16.82 1.16 8.64
N GLY A 249 -16.85 -0.14 8.42
CA GLY A 249 -17.80 -1.07 9.01
C GLY A 249 -17.10 -2.05 10.00
N PRO A 250 -17.85 -2.95 10.63
CA PRO A 250 -17.34 -3.86 11.66
C PRO A 250 -16.29 -4.85 11.14
N GLY A 251 -16.19 -5.05 9.81
CA GLY A 251 -15.15 -5.89 9.22
C GLY A 251 -13.73 -5.35 9.43
N LEU A 252 -13.56 -4.03 9.69
CA LEU A 252 -12.26 -3.43 9.92
C LEU A 252 -11.55 -4.07 11.13
N ASP A 253 -12.25 -4.23 12.25
CA ASP A 253 -11.70 -4.84 13.47
C ASP A 253 -11.25 -6.29 13.21
N THR A 254 -12.08 -7.06 12.49
CA THR A 254 -11.77 -8.45 12.13
C THR A 254 -10.51 -8.56 11.28
N LEU A 255 -10.32 -7.64 10.34
CA LEU A 255 -9.14 -7.60 9.47
C LEU A 255 -7.90 -7.09 10.22
N ALA A 256 -8.08 -6.17 11.18
CA ALA A 256 -7.00 -5.75 12.06
C ALA A 256 -6.49 -6.90 12.95
N GLU A 257 -7.39 -7.75 13.46
CA GLU A 257 -7.03 -8.98 14.18
C GLU A 257 -6.24 -9.95 13.28
N ALA A 258 -6.66 -10.15 12.02
CA ALA A 258 -5.94 -11.00 11.08
C ALA A 258 -4.53 -10.46 10.80
N LEU A 259 -4.39 -9.16 10.56
CA LEU A 259 -3.10 -8.52 10.32
C LEU A 259 -2.19 -8.62 11.56
N ALA A 260 -2.74 -8.46 12.77
CA ALA A 260 -1.99 -8.63 14.02
C ALA A 260 -1.52 -10.07 14.25
N GLU A 261 -2.34 -11.06 13.88
CA GLU A 261 -1.97 -12.49 13.92
C GLU A 261 -0.82 -12.78 12.96
N LEU A 262 -0.87 -12.25 11.73
CA LEU A 262 0.22 -12.35 10.77
C LEU A 262 1.51 -11.73 11.34
N VAL A 263 1.45 -10.50 11.89
CA VAL A 263 2.60 -9.84 12.52
C VAL A 263 3.20 -10.72 13.63
N GLY A 264 2.37 -11.29 14.50
CA GLY A 264 2.81 -12.20 15.55
C GLY A 264 3.52 -13.44 15.00
N SER A 265 2.95 -14.06 13.97
CA SER A 265 3.48 -15.28 13.35
C SER A 265 4.85 -15.08 12.71
N VAL A 266 5.11 -13.91 12.12
CA VAL A 266 6.40 -13.61 11.46
C VAL A 266 7.44 -13.01 12.40
N THR A 267 7.03 -12.44 13.53
CA THR A 267 7.97 -11.94 14.55
C THR A 267 8.57 -13.06 15.38
N ALA A 268 7.81 -14.12 15.63
CA ALA A 268 8.22 -15.26 16.47
C ALA A 268 9.27 -16.19 15.81
N ARG A 269 9.60 -15.98 14.55
CA ARG A 269 10.55 -16.77 13.74
C ARG A 269 11.89 -16.03 13.63
#